data_3cd7572d7092eb40c29ac196f35eb2f0
#
_entry.id   3cd7572d7092eb40c29ac196f35eb2f0
#
_cell.length_a   1.000
_cell.length_b   1.000
_cell.length_c   1.000
_cell.angle_alpha   90.00
_cell.angle_beta   90.00
_cell.angle_gamma   90.00
#
_symmetry.space_group_name_H-M   'P 1'
#
loop_
_entity.id
_entity.type
_entity.pdbx_description
1 polymer ?
#
loop_
_entity_poly.entity_id
_entity_poly.type
_entity_poly.pdbx_seq_one_letter_code
_entity_poly.pdbx_strand_id
1 'polypeptide(L)'
;MIELTKNSIVYRVRHMQEMQAILKNISNIKPIAGATGFLNHQTEEILDLPEHILDLNFLPELKVISKTERYFEFGAAVTLNDILDLGKKNIPPSLYYSIEKIANNAIRSLATIGGNIATANPLAGTFLPMLALDAKLEIRTAEDIEWVPFARYIDKSYAEKRQEKYIISRIRIPNETWTKSFYTRLGTPGYIGSDTASFLFLILIQKNILSDMRLFFASDKLIRNKEFDNLLLGRSLPLSQSEVPVIIQKARQIFTPEQFSSEFHNSCFYNLLEDNLYNLT
;
A
#
# COMPACT_ATOMS: atom_id res chain seq x y z
N MET A 1 -27.48 -16.79 -14.07
CA MET A 1 -27.96 -17.06 -12.68
C MET A 1 -26.73 -17.57 -11.94
N ILE A 2 -26.22 -16.83 -10.96
CA ILE A 2 -25.04 -17.27 -10.19
C ILE A 2 -25.55 -18.29 -9.18
N GLU A 3 -25.14 -19.53 -9.29
CA GLU A 3 -25.45 -20.57 -8.31
C GLU A 3 -24.50 -20.44 -7.12
N LEU A 4 -25.04 -20.15 -5.94
CA LEU A 4 -24.28 -20.15 -4.69
C LEU A 4 -24.16 -21.61 -4.22
N THR A 5 -22.97 -22.18 -4.29
CA THR A 5 -22.74 -23.58 -3.97
C THR A 5 -22.64 -23.88 -2.46
N LYS A 6 -22.51 -22.86 -1.62
CA LYS A 6 -22.50 -22.98 -0.15
C LYS A 6 -23.34 -21.87 0.48
N ASN A 7 -24.09 -22.23 1.53
CA ASN A 7 -24.76 -21.26 2.38
C ASN A 7 -23.71 -20.55 3.25
N SER A 8 -23.34 -19.32 2.88
CA SER A 8 -22.46 -18.48 3.68
C SER A 8 -23.24 -17.79 4.79
N ILE A 9 -22.69 -17.77 5.99
CA ILE A 9 -23.25 -17.04 7.13
C ILE A 9 -22.52 -15.71 7.27
N VAL A 10 -23.27 -14.60 7.19
CA VAL A 10 -22.73 -13.24 7.29
C VAL A 10 -23.01 -12.67 8.68
N TYR A 11 -21.94 -12.38 9.41
CA TYR A 11 -21.99 -11.77 10.73
C TYR A 11 -21.83 -10.25 10.57
N ARG A 12 -22.91 -9.50 10.74
CA ARG A 12 -22.92 -8.04 10.76
C ARG A 12 -22.79 -7.54 12.17
N VAL A 13 -21.71 -6.84 12.45
CA VAL A 13 -21.38 -6.31 13.77
C VAL A 13 -21.44 -4.79 13.76
N ARG A 14 -21.88 -4.21 14.87
CA ARG A 14 -21.98 -2.75 15.06
C ARG A 14 -21.04 -2.22 16.14
N HIS A 15 -20.48 -3.12 16.93
CA HIS A 15 -19.58 -2.78 18.03
C HIS A 15 -18.34 -3.66 18.02
N MET A 16 -17.19 -3.10 18.41
CA MET A 16 -15.91 -3.82 18.43
C MET A 16 -15.95 -5.04 19.36
N GLN A 17 -16.74 -5.02 20.44
CA GLN A 17 -16.89 -6.16 21.35
C GLN A 17 -17.60 -7.36 20.68
N GLU A 18 -18.62 -7.10 19.86
CA GLU A 18 -19.28 -8.14 19.07
C GLU A 18 -18.30 -8.77 18.08
N MET A 19 -17.52 -7.93 17.41
CA MET A 19 -16.48 -8.38 16.47
C MET A 19 -15.44 -9.28 17.17
N GLN A 20 -14.96 -8.88 18.36
CA GLN A 20 -14.01 -9.68 19.14
C GLN A 20 -14.61 -11.04 19.57
N ALA A 21 -15.87 -11.04 20.01
CA ALA A 21 -16.58 -12.27 20.36
C ALA A 21 -16.69 -13.24 19.16
N ILE A 22 -16.96 -12.72 17.96
CA ILE A 22 -17.03 -13.51 16.74
C ILE A 22 -15.65 -14.06 16.36
N LEU A 23 -14.61 -13.23 16.40
CA LEU A 23 -13.22 -13.67 16.16
C LEU A 23 -12.82 -14.79 17.11
N LYS A 24 -13.27 -14.74 18.37
CA LYS A 24 -12.98 -15.77 19.38
C LYS A 24 -13.70 -17.08 19.11
N ASN A 25 -15.00 -17.01 18.81
CA ASN A 25 -15.89 -18.16 18.85
C ASN A 25 -16.08 -18.87 17.50
N ILE A 26 -15.90 -18.15 16.37
CA ILE A 26 -16.14 -18.72 15.03
C ILE A 26 -14.82 -19.09 14.37
N SER A 27 -14.63 -20.39 14.12
CA SER A 27 -13.50 -20.86 13.30
C SER A 27 -13.66 -20.45 11.85
N ASN A 28 -12.55 -20.30 11.12
CA ASN A 28 -12.54 -20.01 9.68
C ASN A 28 -13.31 -18.74 9.25
N ILE A 29 -13.50 -17.78 10.18
CA ILE A 29 -14.15 -16.50 9.87
C ILE A 29 -13.26 -15.67 8.95
N LYS A 30 -13.82 -15.13 7.87
CA LYS A 30 -13.14 -14.24 6.92
C LYS A 30 -13.62 -12.81 7.09
N PRO A 31 -12.78 -11.89 7.59
CA PRO A 31 -13.13 -10.46 7.62
C PRO A 31 -13.22 -9.88 6.21
N ILE A 32 -14.32 -9.20 5.90
CA ILE A 32 -14.57 -8.56 4.61
C ILE A 32 -15.12 -7.15 4.85
N ALA A 33 -14.59 -6.17 4.10
CA ALA A 33 -15.14 -4.83 4.02
C ALA A 33 -15.71 -4.61 2.58
N GLY A 34 -15.05 -3.83 1.75
CA GLY A 34 -15.52 -3.48 0.40
C GLY A 34 -15.62 -4.65 -0.61
N ALA A 35 -15.12 -5.83 -0.30
CA ALA A 35 -15.13 -7.06 -1.11
C ALA A 35 -14.51 -6.96 -2.51
N THR A 36 -14.09 -5.80 -2.99
CA THR A 36 -13.63 -5.58 -4.38
C THR A 36 -12.42 -6.44 -4.75
N GLY A 37 -11.42 -6.54 -3.87
CA GLY A 37 -10.25 -7.40 -4.07
C GLY A 37 -10.63 -8.88 -4.03
N PHE A 38 -11.52 -9.27 -3.11
CA PHE A 38 -12.00 -10.64 -3.00
C PHE A 38 -12.71 -11.09 -4.29
N LEU A 39 -13.63 -10.27 -4.80
CA LEU A 39 -14.38 -10.57 -6.02
C LEU A 39 -13.51 -10.54 -7.29
N ASN A 40 -12.50 -9.69 -7.34
CA ASN A 40 -11.57 -9.63 -8.47
C ASN A 40 -10.71 -10.90 -8.65
N HIS A 41 -10.57 -11.71 -7.61
CA HIS A 41 -9.84 -12.98 -7.66
C HIS A 41 -10.75 -14.18 -8.02
N GLN A 42 -12.06 -13.97 -8.14
CA GLN A 42 -13.00 -15.01 -8.57
C GLN A 42 -12.96 -15.12 -10.09
N THR A 43 -12.50 -16.25 -10.62
CA THR A 43 -12.36 -16.51 -12.06
C THR A 43 -13.40 -17.47 -12.59
N GLU A 44 -14.16 -18.11 -11.69
CA GLU A 44 -15.16 -19.10 -12.03
C GLU A 44 -16.57 -18.47 -12.13
N GLU A 45 -17.47 -19.12 -12.84
CA GLU A 45 -18.88 -18.70 -12.99
C GLU A 45 -19.63 -18.75 -11.65
N ILE A 46 -19.14 -19.57 -10.70
CA ILE A 46 -19.72 -19.77 -9.38
C ILE A 46 -18.86 -19.04 -8.35
N LEU A 47 -19.48 -18.16 -7.55
CA LEU A 47 -18.78 -17.49 -6.46
C LEU A 47 -18.43 -18.48 -5.34
N ASP A 48 -17.14 -18.69 -5.09
CA ASP A 48 -16.66 -19.41 -3.92
C ASP A 48 -16.58 -18.47 -2.70
N LEU A 49 -17.66 -18.40 -1.95
CA LEU A 49 -17.76 -17.57 -0.75
C LEU A 49 -17.27 -18.36 0.50
N PRO A 50 -16.57 -17.69 1.43
CA PRO A 50 -16.26 -18.29 2.73
C PRO A 50 -17.53 -18.71 3.48
N GLU A 51 -17.46 -19.81 4.22
CA GLU A 51 -18.57 -20.31 5.05
C GLU A 51 -19.01 -19.27 6.08
N HIS A 52 -18.05 -18.58 6.70
CA HIS A 52 -18.29 -17.55 7.70
C HIS A 52 -17.64 -16.23 7.25
N ILE A 53 -18.45 -15.18 7.12
CA ILE A 53 -18.03 -13.83 6.70
C ILE A 53 -18.28 -12.86 7.85
N LEU A 54 -17.25 -12.14 8.28
CA LEU A 54 -17.37 -11.03 9.20
C LEU A 54 -17.45 -9.72 8.40
N ASP A 55 -18.63 -9.13 8.33
CA ASP A 55 -18.86 -7.88 7.61
C ASP A 55 -18.42 -6.69 8.47
N LEU A 56 -17.32 -6.05 8.06
CA LEU A 56 -16.70 -4.92 8.76
C LEU A 56 -17.35 -3.56 8.41
N ASN A 57 -18.25 -3.51 7.41
CA ASN A 57 -18.79 -2.24 6.92
C ASN A 57 -19.68 -1.50 7.93
N PHE A 58 -20.17 -2.19 8.93
CA PHE A 58 -21.11 -1.61 9.91
C PHE A 58 -20.42 -1.17 11.21
N LEU A 59 -19.09 -1.28 11.31
CA LEU A 59 -18.31 -0.81 12.45
C LEU A 59 -17.93 0.68 12.26
N PRO A 60 -18.53 1.63 12.98
CA PRO A 60 -18.24 3.07 12.82
C PRO A 60 -16.78 3.40 13.13
N GLU A 61 -16.16 2.70 14.08
CA GLU A 61 -14.78 2.90 14.50
C GLU A 61 -13.77 2.63 13.38
N LEU A 62 -14.15 1.78 12.42
CA LEU A 62 -13.30 1.48 11.25
C LEU A 62 -13.46 2.50 10.11
N LYS A 63 -14.34 3.50 10.25
CA LYS A 63 -14.58 4.55 9.24
C LYS A 63 -14.08 5.92 9.65
N VAL A 64 -13.44 6.02 10.78
CA VAL A 64 -12.93 7.29 11.29
C VAL A 64 -11.67 7.69 10.53
N ILE A 65 -11.61 8.95 10.12
CA ILE A 65 -10.40 9.61 9.61
C ILE A 65 -10.02 10.67 10.64
N SER A 66 -8.78 10.68 11.05
CA SER A 66 -8.23 11.71 11.93
C SER A 66 -6.83 12.14 11.52
N LYS A 67 -6.49 13.39 11.83
CA LYS A 67 -5.18 13.96 11.61
C LYS A 67 -4.71 14.65 12.88
N THR A 68 -3.51 14.33 13.28
CA THR A 68 -2.79 15.01 14.37
C THR A 68 -1.57 15.72 13.80
N GLU A 69 -0.82 16.43 14.63
CA GLU A 69 0.48 16.99 14.23
C GLU A 69 1.48 15.91 13.79
N ARG A 70 1.37 14.70 14.36
CA ARG A 70 2.34 13.61 14.15
C ARG A 70 1.90 12.57 13.14
N TYR A 71 0.57 12.36 12.98
CA TYR A 71 0.05 11.23 12.21
C TYR A 71 -1.24 11.56 11.48
N PHE A 72 -1.40 10.93 10.33
CA PHE A 72 -2.71 10.64 9.74
C PHE A 72 -3.17 9.27 10.22
N GLU A 73 -4.41 9.15 10.62
CA GLU A 73 -5.01 7.86 10.97
C GLU A 73 -6.26 7.62 10.13
N PHE A 74 -6.33 6.43 9.56
CA PHE A 74 -7.46 5.95 8.78
C PHE A 74 -8.00 4.67 9.41
N GLY A 75 -9.28 4.61 9.68
CA GLY A 75 -9.96 3.36 9.97
C GLY A 75 -9.89 2.42 8.77
N ALA A 76 -9.77 1.13 8.99
CA ALA A 76 -9.52 0.17 7.91
C ALA A 76 -10.67 0.05 6.89
N ALA A 77 -11.91 0.39 7.30
CA ALA A 77 -13.07 0.42 6.41
C ALA A 77 -13.31 1.80 5.74
N VAL A 78 -12.40 2.76 5.90
CA VAL A 78 -12.42 4.01 5.12
C VAL A 78 -12.22 3.66 3.65
N THR A 79 -13.07 4.18 2.77
CA THR A 79 -12.99 3.92 1.34
C THR A 79 -11.84 4.70 0.70
N LEU A 80 -11.37 4.22 -0.43
CA LEU A 80 -10.31 4.92 -1.15
C LEU A 80 -10.77 6.29 -1.69
N ASN A 81 -12.07 6.43 -2.01
CA ASN A 81 -12.62 7.72 -2.38
C ASN A 81 -12.72 8.68 -1.19
N ASP A 82 -13.12 8.21 0.00
CA ASP A 82 -13.14 9.07 1.20
C ASP A 82 -11.75 9.68 1.46
N ILE A 83 -10.68 8.94 1.17
CA ILE A 83 -9.30 9.44 1.30
C ILE A 83 -9.00 10.48 0.21
N LEU A 84 -9.39 10.25 -1.05
CA LEU A 84 -9.20 11.23 -2.14
C LEU A 84 -9.97 12.51 -1.90
N ASP A 85 -11.17 12.42 -1.32
CA ASP A 85 -12.04 13.56 -1.02
C ASP A 85 -11.43 14.52 0.02
N LEU A 86 -10.46 14.07 0.81
CA LEU A 86 -9.66 14.96 1.66
C LEU A 86 -8.82 15.95 0.83
N GLY A 87 -8.53 15.63 -0.42
CA GLY A 87 -7.74 16.44 -1.34
C GLY A 87 -6.23 16.30 -1.17
N LYS A 88 -5.52 16.43 -2.28
CA LYS A 88 -4.06 16.19 -2.37
C LYS A 88 -3.17 17.06 -1.47
N LYS A 89 -3.70 18.19 -0.98
CA LYS A 89 -2.97 19.09 -0.06
C LYS A 89 -3.04 18.65 1.39
N ASN A 90 -4.00 17.79 1.73
CA ASN A 90 -4.33 17.41 3.08
C ASN A 90 -3.84 16.02 3.48
N ILE A 91 -3.32 15.24 2.51
CA ILE A 91 -2.73 13.91 2.72
C ILE A 91 -1.38 13.82 1.99
N PRO A 92 -0.51 12.84 2.31
CA PRO A 92 0.75 12.67 1.60
C PRO A 92 0.54 12.51 0.08
N PRO A 93 1.25 13.27 -0.77
CA PRO A 93 1.04 13.23 -2.21
C PRO A 93 1.23 11.85 -2.83
N SER A 94 2.19 11.06 -2.35
CA SER A 94 2.40 9.67 -2.80
C SER A 94 1.18 8.79 -2.57
N LEU A 95 0.51 8.95 -1.43
CA LEU A 95 -0.73 8.24 -1.12
C LEU A 95 -1.86 8.69 -2.04
N TYR A 96 -2.04 10.02 -2.20
CA TYR A 96 -3.07 10.57 -3.06
C TYR A 96 -2.96 10.03 -4.49
N TYR A 97 -1.79 10.21 -5.12
CA TYR A 97 -1.58 9.78 -6.51
C TYR A 97 -1.65 8.26 -6.67
N SER A 98 -1.24 7.49 -5.67
CA SER A 98 -1.36 6.05 -5.73
C SER A 98 -2.82 5.58 -5.73
N ILE A 99 -3.65 6.16 -4.87
CA ILE A 99 -5.09 5.83 -4.80
C ILE A 99 -5.81 6.27 -6.08
N GLU A 100 -5.48 7.44 -6.62
CA GLU A 100 -6.07 7.95 -7.87
C GLU A 100 -5.89 6.96 -9.04
N LYS A 101 -4.78 6.21 -9.05
CA LYS A 101 -4.45 5.20 -10.07
C LYS A 101 -5.06 3.81 -9.81
N ILE A 102 -5.78 3.62 -8.71
CA ILE A 102 -6.48 2.37 -8.43
C ILE A 102 -7.83 2.36 -9.14
N ALA A 103 -8.03 1.39 -10.03
CA ALA A 103 -9.31 1.09 -10.67
C ALA A 103 -10.09 2.36 -11.15
N ASN A 104 -11.41 2.32 -11.04
CA ASN A 104 -12.30 3.44 -11.34
C ASN A 104 -12.99 3.97 -10.07
N ASN A 105 -13.74 5.05 -10.22
CA ASN A 105 -14.44 5.70 -9.10
C ASN A 105 -15.41 4.77 -8.38
N ALA A 106 -16.18 3.95 -9.13
CA ALA A 106 -17.16 3.03 -8.53
C ALA A 106 -16.47 1.99 -7.63
N ILE A 107 -15.34 1.43 -8.09
CA ILE A 107 -14.55 0.48 -7.31
C ILE A 107 -13.95 1.16 -6.07
N ARG A 108 -13.38 2.37 -6.21
CA ARG A 108 -12.81 3.11 -5.07
C ARG A 108 -13.82 3.53 -4.02
N SER A 109 -15.11 3.67 -4.39
CA SER A 109 -16.21 3.93 -3.42
C SER A 109 -16.55 2.72 -2.56
N LEU A 110 -16.11 1.53 -2.93
CA LEU A 110 -16.29 0.28 -2.18
C LEU A 110 -14.97 -0.22 -1.58
N ALA A 111 -13.89 -0.13 -2.35
CA ALA A 111 -12.57 -0.57 -1.91
C ALA A 111 -12.10 0.25 -0.70
N THR A 112 -11.65 -0.44 0.35
CA THR A 112 -11.18 0.17 1.58
C THR A 112 -9.67 0.13 1.69
N ILE A 113 -9.08 1.08 2.41
CA ILE A 113 -7.65 1.12 2.63
C ILE A 113 -7.15 -0.14 3.34
N GLY A 114 -7.86 -0.61 4.37
CA GLY A 114 -7.53 -1.86 5.06
C GLY A 114 -7.61 -3.08 4.14
N GLY A 115 -8.66 -3.18 3.31
CA GLY A 115 -8.81 -4.26 2.32
C GLY A 115 -7.70 -4.27 1.28
N ASN A 116 -7.25 -3.10 0.82
CA ASN A 116 -6.17 -2.98 -0.16
C ASN A 116 -4.81 -3.43 0.42
N ILE A 117 -4.55 -3.14 1.70
CA ILE A 117 -3.30 -3.46 2.39
C ILE A 117 -3.28 -4.92 2.87
N ALA A 118 -4.42 -5.48 3.26
CA ALA A 118 -4.52 -6.79 3.90
C ALA A 118 -3.96 -7.93 3.05
N THR A 119 -3.96 -7.78 1.73
CA THR A 119 -3.39 -8.78 0.81
C THR A 119 -1.86 -8.84 0.82
N ALA A 120 -1.18 -7.82 1.40
CA ALA A 120 0.27 -7.65 1.34
C ALA A 120 0.86 -7.78 -0.09
N ASN A 121 0.04 -7.51 -1.10
CA ASN A 121 0.42 -7.66 -2.51
C ASN A 121 1.22 -6.43 -2.98
N PRO A 122 2.47 -6.59 -3.46
CA PRO A 122 3.27 -5.49 -3.99
C PRO A 122 2.60 -4.72 -5.14
N LEU A 123 1.70 -5.35 -5.87
CA LEU A 123 0.92 -4.75 -6.96
C LEU A 123 -0.29 -3.94 -6.47
N ALA A 124 -0.64 -4.01 -5.18
CA ALA A 124 -1.69 -3.18 -4.62
C ALA A 124 -1.26 -1.70 -4.63
N GLY A 125 -2.15 -0.81 -5.09
CA GLY A 125 -1.76 0.58 -5.34
C GLY A 125 -1.24 1.32 -4.11
N THR A 126 -1.74 1.02 -2.90
CA THR A 126 -1.28 1.68 -1.66
C THR A 126 -0.03 1.02 -1.05
N PHE A 127 0.46 -0.11 -1.59
CA PHE A 127 1.56 -0.86 -1.00
C PHE A 127 2.84 -0.02 -0.86
N LEU A 128 3.32 0.58 -1.96
CA LEU A 128 4.54 1.40 -1.91
C LEU A 128 4.40 2.64 -1.02
N PRO A 129 3.33 3.44 -1.09
CA PRO A 129 3.13 4.55 -0.16
C PRO A 129 3.12 4.12 1.30
N MET A 130 2.45 3.01 1.66
CA MET A 130 2.45 2.52 3.03
C MET A 130 3.86 2.15 3.52
N LEU A 131 4.64 1.50 2.66
CA LEU A 131 6.00 1.11 2.97
C LEU A 131 6.95 2.31 3.06
N ALA A 132 6.87 3.22 2.08
CA ALA A 132 7.75 4.36 1.97
C ALA A 132 7.48 5.45 3.02
N LEU A 133 6.26 5.53 3.53
CA LEU A 133 5.84 6.46 4.58
C LEU A 133 5.90 5.85 5.98
N ASP A 134 6.52 4.68 6.16
CA ASP A 134 6.63 4.00 7.45
C ASP A 134 5.28 3.80 8.17
N ALA A 135 4.26 3.44 7.41
CA ALA A 135 2.93 3.21 7.95
C ALA A 135 2.94 2.10 9.02
N LYS A 136 2.07 2.24 10.01
CA LYS A 136 1.81 1.22 11.04
C LYS A 136 0.36 0.78 10.97
N LEU A 137 0.14 -0.49 11.19
CA LEU A 137 -1.18 -1.11 11.23
C LEU A 137 -1.56 -1.45 12.66
N GLU A 138 -2.75 -1.06 13.07
CA GLU A 138 -3.35 -1.57 14.30
C GLU A 138 -4.01 -2.91 13.98
N ILE A 139 -3.45 -3.95 14.50
CA ILE A 139 -3.92 -5.32 14.37
C ILE A 139 -4.69 -5.67 15.61
N ARG A 140 -5.93 -6.14 15.43
CA ARG A 140 -6.78 -6.59 16.54
C ARG A 140 -7.13 -8.05 16.41
N THR A 141 -6.86 -8.80 17.45
CA THR A 141 -7.33 -10.18 17.67
C THR A 141 -8.56 -10.17 18.56
N ALA A 142 -9.00 -11.33 18.99
CA ALA A 142 -10.04 -11.48 20.01
C ALA A 142 -9.63 -10.89 21.38
N GLU A 143 -8.34 -10.93 21.70
CA GLU A 143 -7.83 -10.68 23.07
C GLU A 143 -6.84 -9.51 23.12
N ASP A 144 -6.17 -9.19 22.00
CA ASP A 144 -5.05 -8.25 22.00
C ASP A 144 -5.12 -7.22 20.86
N ILE A 145 -4.38 -6.13 21.06
CA ILE A 145 -4.24 -5.03 20.09
C ILE A 145 -2.75 -4.67 20.01
N GLU A 146 -2.19 -4.77 18.82
CA GLU A 146 -0.80 -4.35 18.60
C GLU A 146 -0.65 -3.40 17.41
N TRP A 147 0.34 -2.49 17.49
CA TRP A 147 0.76 -1.67 16.37
C TRP A 147 1.97 -2.29 15.67
N VAL A 148 1.78 -2.70 14.42
CA VAL A 148 2.79 -3.38 13.61
C VAL A 148 3.25 -2.47 12.48
N PRO A 149 4.56 -2.19 12.32
CA PRO A 149 5.07 -1.53 11.12
C PRO A 149 4.67 -2.29 9.85
N PHE A 150 4.24 -1.59 8.80
CA PHE A 150 3.84 -2.23 7.55
C PHE A 150 4.96 -3.09 6.95
N ALA A 151 6.22 -2.62 7.06
CA ALA A 151 7.37 -3.40 6.62
C ALA A 151 7.50 -4.77 7.33
N ARG A 152 7.10 -4.84 8.62
CA ARG A 152 7.05 -6.11 9.36
C ARG A 152 5.83 -6.94 8.99
N TYR A 153 4.70 -6.30 8.74
CA TYR A 153 3.45 -6.99 8.36
C TYR A 153 3.60 -7.78 7.06
N ILE A 154 4.34 -7.24 6.09
CA ILE A 154 4.58 -7.90 4.79
C ILE A 154 5.70 -8.95 4.82
N ASP A 155 6.41 -9.10 5.94
CA ASP A 155 7.45 -10.11 6.09
C ASP A 155 6.82 -11.51 6.24
N LYS A 156 7.26 -12.44 5.39
CA LYS A 156 6.75 -13.82 5.40
C LYS A 156 6.89 -14.49 6.75
N SER A 157 8.02 -14.26 7.45
CA SER A 157 8.27 -14.84 8.76
C SER A 157 7.28 -14.35 9.82
N TYR A 158 6.78 -13.12 9.69
CA TYR A 158 5.75 -12.57 10.56
C TYR A 158 4.38 -13.17 10.24
N ALA A 159 4.04 -13.30 8.95
CA ALA A 159 2.78 -13.90 8.51
C ALA A 159 2.68 -15.37 8.94
N GLU A 160 3.76 -16.15 8.80
CA GLU A 160 3.82 -17.57 9.18
C GLU A 160 3.69 -17.78 10.70
N LYS A 161 4.21 -16.89 11.51
CA LYS A 161 4.12 -16.96 12.98
C LYS A 161 2.74 -16.57 13.50
N ARG A 162 1.96 -15.84 12.73
CA ARG A 162 0.65 -15.34 13.13
C ARG A 162 -0.43 -16.36 12.79
N GLN A 163 -0.76 -17.22 13.75
CA GLN A 163 -1.82 -18.23 13.63
C GLN A 163 -3.21 -17.70 14.04
N GLU A 164 -3.26 -16.58 14.75
CA GLU A 164 -4.49 -16.01 15.28
C GLU A 164 -5.30 -15.28 14.21
N LYS A 165 -6.61 -15.36 14.34
CA LYS A 165 -7.55 -14.56 13.54
C LYS A 165 -7.48 -13.10 13.97
N TYR A 166 -7.39 -12.19 13.00
CA TYR A 166 -7.29 -10.77 13.27
C TYR A 166 -8.01 -9.93 12.22
N ILE A 167 -8.20 -8.67 12.55
CA ILE A 167 -8.50 -7.61 11.59
C ILE A 167 -7.43 -6.53 11.65
N ILE A 168 -7.25 -5.83 10.54
CA ILE A 168 -6.64 -4.50 10.53
C ILE A 168 -7.74 -3.53 10.93
N SER A 169 -7.57 -2.77 12.00
CA SER A 169 -8.57 -1.83 12.48
C SER A 169 -8.24 -0.38 12.13
N ARG A 170 -6.97 -0.02 12.15
CA ARG A 170 -6.49 1.33 11.79
C ARG A 170 -5.15 1.28 11.05
N ILE A 171 -4.94 2.29 10.25
CA ILE A 171 -3.69 2.57 9.57
C ILE A 171 -3.21 3.94 10.03
N ARG A 172 -1.97 4.02 10.53
CA ARG A 172 -1.32 5.25 10.95
C ARG A 172 -0.14 5.54 10.05
N ILE A 173 -0.11 6.75 9.51
CA ILE A 173 0.96 7.23 8.63
C ILE A 173 1.59 8.46 9.28
N PRO A 174 2.91 8.53 9.47
CA PRO A 174 3.59 9.73 9.94
C PRO A 174 3.24 10.95 9.10
N ASN A 175 2.94 12.07 9.76
CA ASN A 175 2.66 13.35 9.11
C ASN A 175 3.99 14.07 8.78
N GLU A 176 4.84 13.40 8.01
CA GLU A 176 6.11 13.93 7.53
C GLU A 176 5.94 14.59 6.16
N THR A 177 6.56 15.74 5.99
CA THR A 177 6.50 16.47 4.72
C THR A 177 7.73 16.14 3.88
N TRP A 178 7.52 15.42 2.79
CA TRP A 178 8.51 15.19 1.76
C TRP A 178 8.52 16.38 0.78
N THR A 179 9.70 16.88 0.45
CA THR A 179 9.84 18.06 -0.43
C THR A 179 9.39 17.74 -1.86
N LYS A 180 9.76 16.56 -2.36
CA LYS A 180 9.29 16.02 -3.65
C LYS A 180 8.82 14.58 -3.46
N SER A 181 7.78 14.23 -4.19
CA SER A 181 7.18 12.89 -4.16
C SER A 181 6.73 12.52 -5.57
N PHE A 182 7.40 11.56 -6.17
CA PHE A 182 7.10 11.05 -7.50
C PHE A 182 6.51 9.66 -7.38
N TYR A 183 5.31 9.47 -7.87
CA TYR A 183 4.65 8.17 -7.95
C TYR A 183 4.19 7.91 -9.38
N THR A 184 4.56 6.77 -9.92
CA THR A 184 4.11 6.30 -11.23
C THR A 184 3.64 4.87 -11.13
N ARG A 185 2.46 4.59 -11.69
CA ARG A 185 1.96 3.22 -11.89
C ARG A 185 2.08 2.89 -13.37
N LEU A 186 2.68 1.74 -13.65
CA LEU A 186 2.79 1.13 -14.97
C LEU A 186 1.67 0.10 -15.17
N GLY A 187 1.40 -0.22 -16.43
CA GLY A 187 0.37 -1.17 -16.82
C GLY A 187 -0.98 -0.52 -17.11
N THR A 188 -1.94 -1.34 -17.51
CA THR A 188 -3.29 -0.90 -17.88
C THR A 188 -4.06 -0.40 -16.66
N PRO A 189 -4.66 0.80 -16.70
CA PRO A 189 -5.48 1.31 -15.60
C PRO A 189 -6.61 0.35 -15.23
N GLY A 190 -6.74 0.07 -13.93
CA GLY A 190 -7.80 -0.79 -13.39
C GLY A 190 -7.57 -2.29 -13.57
N TYR A 191 -6.46 -2.69 -14.16
CA TYR A 191 -6.08 -4.08 -14.35
C TYR A 191 -4.72 -4.37 -13.69
N ILE A 192 -4.55 -5.60 -13.18
CA ILE A 192 -3.27 -6.10 -12.68
C ILE A 192 -2.82 -7.21 -13.64
N GLY A 193 -1.80 -6.91 -14.44
CA GLY A 193 -1.21 -7.82 -15.42
C GLY A 193 0.29 -7.96 -15.21
N SER A 194 0.93 -8.68 -16.12
CA SER A 194 2.39 -8.93 -16.10
C SER A 194 3.24 -7.67 -16.33
N ASP A 195 2.64 -6.61 -16.85
CA ASP A 195 3.24 -5.30 -17.10
C ASP A 195 3.02 -4.31 -15.93
N THR A 196 2.24 -4.74 -14.92
CA THR A 196 1.92 -3.87 -13.79
C THR A 196 3.11 -3.71 -12.87
N ALA A 197 3.46 -2.46 -12.60
CA ALA A 197 4.43 -2.10 -11.58
C ALA A 197 4.12 -0.72 -11.00
N SER A 198 4.76 -0.39 -9.88
CA SER A 198 4.71 0.94 -9.27
C SER A 198 6.12 1.42 -8.96
N PHE A 199 6.38 2.68 -9.22
CA PHE A 199 7.61 3.39 -8.88
C PHE A 199 7.28 4.49 -7.89
N LEU A 200 8.06 4.60 -6.84
CA LEU A 200 7.93 5.66 -5.85
C LEU A 200 9.30 6.21 -5.47
N PHE A 201 9.45 7.52 -5.60
CA PHE A 201 10.66 8.23 -5.22
C PHE A 201 10.30 9.42 -4.33
N LEU A 202 10.69 9.35 -3.06
CA LEU A 202 10.50 10.40 -2.06
C LEU A 202 11.82 11.10 -1.80
N ILE A 203 11.80 12.42 -1.68
CA ILE A 203 12.97 13.25 -1.49
C ILE A 203 12.67 14.33 -0.46
N LEU A 204 13.51 14.41 0.55
CA LEU A 204 13.52 15.48 1.55
C LEU A 204 14.75 16.36 1.35
N ILE A 205 14.50 17.65 1.14
CA ILE A 205 15.53 18.65 0.92
C ILE A 205 15.54 19.60 2.11
N GLN A 206 16.70 19.80 2.74
CA GLN A 206 16.91 20.77 3.80
C GLN A 206 18.13 21.64 3.47
N LYS A 207 17.97 22.94 3.45
CA LYS A 207 19.04 23.90 3.12
C LYS A 207 19.78 23.58 1.81
N ASN A 208 19.02 23.22 0.78
CA ASN A 208 19.53 22.77 -0.53
C ASN A 208 20.41 21.50 -0.48
N ILE A 209 20.30 20.71 0.57
CA ILE A 209 20.98 19.43 0.71
C ILE A 209 19.92 18.32 0.73
N LEU A 210 20.16 17.24 0.02
CA LEU A 210 19.34 16.04 0.04
C LEU A 210 19.55 15.36 1.40
N SER A 211 18.58 15.51 2.32
CA SER A 211 18.68 15.07 3.71
C SER A 211 18.09 13.70 3.95
N ASP A 212 17.09 13.29 3.16
CA ASP A 212 16.55 11.92 3.15
C ASP A 212 15.99 11.60 1.76
N MET A 213 16.03 10.33 1.38
CA MET A 213 15.40 9.84 0.17
C MET A 213 14.99 8.38 0.32
N ARG A 214 13.97 8.00 -0.44
CA ARG A 214 13.48 6.63 -0.47
C ARG A 214 13.07 6.27 -1.90
N LEU A 215 13.76 5.29 -2.47
CA LEU A 215 13.46 4.77 -3.79
C LEU A 215 12.88 3.35 -3.68
N PHE A 216 11.72 3.17 -4.30
CA PHE A 216 11.04 1.88 -4.35
C PHE A 216 10.54 1.59 -5.75
N PHE A 217 10.62 0.33 -6.15
CA PHE A 217 9.91 -0.20 -7.31
C PHE A 217 9.27 -1.52 -6.91
N ALA A 218 8.00 -1.71 -7.26
CA ALA A 218 7.28 -2.93 -7.00
C ALA A 218 6.58 -3.42 -8.26
N SER A 219 6.86 -4.66 -8.60
CA SER A 219 6.10 -5.52 -9.51
C SER A 219 5.60 -6.72 -8.70
N ASP A 220 5.74 -7.95 -9.17
CA ASP A 220 5.66 -9.16 -8.34
C ASP A 220 6.85 -9.24 -7.34
N LYS A 221 7.92 -8.49 -7.60
CA LYS A 221 9.08 -8.31 -6.72
C LYS A 221 9.12 -6.88 -6.18
N LEU A 222 9.48 -6.75 -4.91
CA LEU A 222 9.79 -5.46 -4.30
C LEU A 222 11.30 -5.18 -4.43
N ILE A 223 11.64 -4.06 -5.05
CA ILE A 223 13.00 -3.60 -5.24
C ILE A 223 13.22 -2.35 -4.40
N ARG A 224 14.18 -2.43 -3.51
CA ARG A 224 14.72 -1.34 -2.69
C ARG A 224 16.15 -1.64 -2.34
N ASN A 225 17.00 -0.63 -2.37
CA ASN A 225 18.37 -0.75 -1.89
C ASN A 225 18.78 0.52 -1.13
N LYS A 226 19.04 0.36 0.17
CA LYS A 226 19.47 1.47 1.05
C LYS A 226 20.87 2.00 0.70
N GLU A 227 21.72 1.20 0.07
CA GLU A 227 23.03 1.65 -0.40
C GLU A 227 22.86 2.73 -1.47
N PHE A 228 21.91 2.55 -2.38
CA PHE A 228 21.56 3.57 -3.36
C PHE A 228 21.00 4.83 -2.69
N ASP A 229 20.09 4.68 -1.72
CA ASP A 229 19.57 5.82 -0.94
C ASP A 229 20.77 6.61 -0.35
N ASN A 230 21.70 5.93 0.32
CA ASN A 230 22.87 6.54 0.95
C ASN A 230 23.85 7.20 -0.06
N LEU A 231 23.91 6.72 -1.30
CA LEU A 231 24.76 7.28 -2.33
C LEU A 231 24.42 8.75 -2.66
N LEU A 232 23.17 9.12 -2.54
CA LEU A 232 22.66 10.45 -2.88
C LEU A 232 22.55 11.36 -1.67
N LEU A 233 22.48 10.84 -0.45
CA LEU A 233 22.40 11.64 0.77
C LEU A 233 23.58 12.60 0.92
N GLY A 234 23.30 13.82 1.39
CA GLY A 234 24.29 14.88 1.58
C GLY A 234 24.68 15.64 0.31
N ARG A 235 24.15 15.30 -0.85
CA ARG A 235 24.41 16.05 -2.09
C ARG A 235 23.69 17.39 -2.09
N SER A 236 24.38 18.40 -2.65
CA SER A 236 23.77 19.70 -2.89
C SER A 236 22.79 19.64 -4.05
N LEU A 237 21.70 20.39 -3.94
CA LEU A 237 20.70 20.54 -4.99
C LEU A 237 20.61 22.01 -5.42
N PRO A 238 20.33 22.29 -6.72
CA PRO A 238 20.04 21.32 -7.78
C PRO A 238 21.25 20.48 -8.17
N LEU A 239 21.02 19.27 -8.69
CA LEU A 239 22.08 18.42 -9.28
C LEU A 239 22.59 19.08 -10.57
N SER A 240 23.86 18.87 -10.89
CA SER A 240 24.37 19.15 -12.24
C SER A 240 23.82 18.12 -13.23
N GLN A 241 23.45 18.54 -14.43
CA GLN A 241 23.01 17.63 -15.50
C GLN A 241 24.04 16.53 -15.80
N SER A 242 25.34 16.83 -15.66
CA SER A 242 26.43 15.87 -15.87
C SER A 242 26.52 14.80 -14.77
N GLU A 243 25.94 15.02 -13.59
CA GLU A 243 25.91 14.04 -12.50
C GLU A 243 24.89 12.93 -12.76
N VAL A 244 23.79 13.23 -13.45
CA VAL A 244 22.70 12.25 -13.65
C VAL A 244 23.19 10.96 -14.34
N PRO A 245 23.92 11.01 -15.47
CA PRO A 245 24.46 9.79 -16.09
C PRO A 245 25.39 8.99 -15.15
N VAL A 246 26.19 9.66 -14.32
CA VAL A 246 27.08 9.02 -13.35
C VAL A 246 26.28 8.31 -12.27
N ILE A 247 25.19 8.91 -11.78
CA ILE A 247 24.30 8.31 -10.80
C ILE A 247 23.59 7.09 -11.41
N ILE A 248 23.11 7.18 -12.65
CA ILE A 248 22.48 6.05 -13.36
C ILE A 248 23.48 4.91 -13.56
N GLN A 249 24.73 5.21 -13.91
CA GLN A 249 25.77 4.17 -14.04
C GLN A 249 26.00 3.43 -12.72
N LYS A 250 26.03 4.14 -11.59
CA LYS A 250 26.12 3.53 -10.26
C LYS A 250 24.85 2.75 -9.90
N ALA A 251 23.67 3.26 -10.23
CA ALA A 251 22.41 2.55 -10.06
C ALA A 251 22.43 1.19 -10.78
N ARG A 252 22.98 1.12 -12.00
CA ARG A 252 23.11 -0.13 -12.77
C ARG A 252 24.04 -1.17 -12.13
N GLN A 253 24.96 -0.74 -11.28
CA GLN A 253 25.80 -1.66 -10.49
C GLN A 253 25.06 -2.22 -9.26
N ILE A 254 24.13 -1.44 -8.69
CA ILE A 254 23.38 -1.79 -7.49
C ILE A 254 22.12 -2.58 -7.82
N PHE A 255 21.37 -2.15 -8.84
CA PHE A 255 20.13 -2.79 -9.28
C PHE A 255 20.40 -3.60 -10.55
N THR A 256 20.65 -4.90 -10.38
CA THR A 256 20.96 -5.78 -11.51
C THR A 256 19.70 -6.29 -12.22
N PRO A 257 19.77 -6.65 -13.51
CA PRO A 257 18.60 -7.08 -14.28
C PRO A 257 17.83 -8.25 -13.64
N GLU A 258 18.50 -9.15 -12.93
CA GLU A 258 17.91 -10.35 -12.30
C GLU A 258 16.97 -10.01 -11.13
N GLN A 259 17.07 -8.80 -10.59
CA GLN A 259 16.17 -8.32 -9.53
C GLN A 259 14.79 -7.97 -10.08
N PHE A 260 14.69 -7.66 -11.38
CA PHE A 260 13.43 -7.30 -12.02
C PHE A 260 12.68 -8.52 -12.52
N SER A 261 11.36 -8.42 -12.63
CA SER A 261 10.49 -9.49 -13.11
C SER A 261 10.57 -9.68 -14.62
N SER A 262 10.97 -8.62 -15.35
CA SER A 262 11.12 -8.62 -16.80
C SER A 262 12.07 -7.52 -17.26
N GLU A 263 12.54 -7.60 -18.51
CA GLU A 263 13.33 -6.56 -19.16
C GLU A 263 12.53 -5.25 -19.30
N PHE A 264 11.22 -5.35 -19.51
CA PHE A 264 10.31 -4.20 -19.51
C PHE A 264 10.37 -3.44 -18.18
N HIS A 265 10.23 -4.15 -17.06
CA HIS A 265 10.29 -3.52 -15.72
C HIS A 265 11.66 -2.92 -15.43
N ASN A 266 12.75 -3.59 -15.83
CA ASN A 266 14.10 -3.07 -15.72
C ASN A 266 14.27 -1.75 -16.49
N SER A 267 13.85 -1.73 -17.75
CA SER A 267 13.93 -0.53 -18.61
C SER A 267 13.07 0.61 -18.05
N CYS A 268 11.84 0.33 -17.64
CA CYS A 268 10.95 1.33 -17.04
C CYS A 268 11.52 1.93 -15.75
N PHE A 269 12.12 1.09 -14.90
CA PHE A 269 12.74 1.56 -13.66
C PHE A 269 13.84 2.59 -13.94
N TYR A 270 14.76 2.29 -14.86
CA TYR A 270 15.85 3.22 -15.17
C TYR A 270 15.37 4.49 -15.86
N ASN A 271 14.42 4.40 -16.77
CA ASN A 271 13.86 5.57 -17.44
C ASN A 271 13.16 6.49 -16.42
N LEU A 272 12.37 5.92 -15.50
CA LEU A 272 11.71 6.69 -14.44
C LEU A 272 12.72 7.28 -13.45
N LEU A 273 13.76 6.54 -13.09
CA LEU A 273 14.81 7.04 -12.21
C LEU A 273 15.55 8.21 -12.86
N GLU A 274 15.96 8.06 -14.11
CA GLU A 274 16.68 9.09 -14.86
C GLU A 274 15.85 10.36 -15.03
N ASP A 275 14.59 10.24 -15.46
CA ASP A 275 13.66 11.37 -15.59
C ASP A 275 13.47 12.11 -14.26
N ASN A 276 13.28 11.37 -13.16
CA ASN A 276 13.10 12.00 -11.86
C ASN A 276 14.41 12.61 -11.29
N LEU A 277 15.57 12.09 -11.66
CA LEU A 277 16.85 12.72 -11.32
C LEU A 277 17.05 14.03 -12.10
N TYR A 278 16.67 14.07 -13.38
CA TYR A 278 16.68 15.34 -14.16
C TYR A 278 15.71 16.38 -13.59
N ASN A 279 14.62 15.96 -12.95
CA ASN A 279 13.73 16.89 -12.23
C ASN A 279 14.36 17.48 -10.94
N LEU A 280 15.58 17.07 -10.60
CA LEU A 280 16.37 17.61 -9.50
C LEU A 280 17.54 18.51 -9.95
N THR A 281 17.72 18.68 -11.27
CA THR A 281 18.76 19.54 -11.85
C THR A 281 18.37 21.02 -11.94
#